data_2713296b49b4e7fd28d1dc4d869a287f
#
_entry.id   2713296b49b4e7fd28d1dc4d869a287f
#
_cell.length_a   1.000
_cell.length_b   1.000
_cell.length_c   1.000
_cell.angle_alpha   90.00
_cell.angle_beta   90.00
_cell.angle_gamma   90.00
#
_symmetry.space_group_name_H-M   'P 1'
#
loop_
_entity.id
_entity.type
_entity.pdbx_description
1 polymer ?
#
loop_
_entity_poly.entity_id
_entity_poly.type
_entity_poly.pdbx_seq_one_letter_code
_entity_poly.pdbx_strand_id
1 'polypeptide(L)'
;GGWECRSGPMFSGWDPYENIPTTTEKAVEYVKKQASNDKPFFLYFAFPSPHAPIIPNDEFDGKSGAGPYGDFVYETDDACGRILKALKQSGQADNTIVIFTADNGPEKYAYKRDETFDHWSAEPFRGLKRDIYEGGHHVPLIIKWPGVTKAGSTCDKLVSQIDFMGTIASF
;
A
#
# COMPACT_ATOMS: atom_id res chain seq x y z
N GLY A 1 -17.46 11.70 11.72
CA GLY A 1 -17.41 10.97 12.99
C GLY A 1 -16.01 10.96 13.50
N GLY A 2 -15.77 11.65 14.64
CA GLY A 2 -14.46 11.73 15.24
C GLY A 2 -13.96 10.35 15.69
N TRP A 3 -12.70 10.11 15.45
CA TRP A 3 -11.99 8.97 16.01
C TRP A 3 -11.56 9.30 17.43
N GLU A 4 -11.99 8.50 18.39
CA GLU A 4 -11.43 8.55 19.72
C GLU A 4 -10.12 7.78 19.71
N CYS A 5 -9.01 8.48 19.62
CA CYS A 5 -7.70 7.92 19.90
C CYS A 5 -7.52 7.79 21.40
N ARG A 6 -7.02 6.64 21.86
CA ARG A 6 -6.58 6.52 23.27
C ARG A 6 -5.41 7.48 23.48
N SER A 7 -5.44 8.20 24.61
CA SER A 7 -4.28 8.98 25.04
C SER A 7 -3.08 8.04 25.28
N GLY A 8 -1.91 8.46 24.82
CA GLY A 8 -0.68 7.69 24.93
C GLY A 8 0.53 8.56 24.65
N PRO A 9 1.75 8.02 24.78
CA PRO A 9 2.95 8.76 24.43
C PRO A 9 2.94 9.10 22.95
N MET A 10 3.23 10.34 22.64
CA MET A 10 3.32 10.86 21.28
C MET A 10 4.64 11.64 21.14
N PHE A 11 5.29 11.50 19.99
CA PHE A 11 6.46 12.31 19.69
C PHE A 11 6.04 13.79 19.56
N SER A 12 6.84 14.69 20.18
CA SER A 12 6.55 16.13 20.11
C SER A 12 6.65 16.60 18.65
N GLY A 13 5.60 17.28 18.18
CA GLY A 13 5.54 17.78 16.80
C GLY A 13 5.11 16.69 15.77
N TRP A 14 4.64 15.53 16.22
CA TRP A 14 4.08 14.55 15.29
C TRP A 14 2.79 15.05 14.66
N ASP A 15 2.77 15.03 13.33
CA ASP A 15 1.61 15.35 12.51
C ASP A 15 1.20 14.10 11.71
N PRO A 16 -0.02 13.60 11.82
CA PRO A 16 -0.47 12.44 11.06
C PRO A 16 -0.48 12.67 9.54
N TYR A 17 -0.66 13.90 9.07
CA TYR A 17 -0.60 14.26 7.64
C TYR A 17 0.81 14.11 7.07
N GLU A 18 1.84 14.27 7.88
CA GLU A 18 3.24 14.09 7.47
C GLU A 18 3.69 12.63 7.40
N ASN A 19 2.85 11.68 7.79
CA ASN A 19 3.25 10.28 7.87
C ASN A 19 3.60 9.70 6.48
N ILE A 20 2.70 9.79 5.50
CA ILE A 20 2.94 9.28 4.15
C ILE A 20 4.06 10.05 3.45
N PRO A 21 4.04 11.40 3.39
CA PRO A 21 5.11 12.17 2.78
C PRO A 21 6.50 11.83 3.34
N THR A 22 6.65 11.90 4.66
CA THR A 22 7.94 11.67 5.33
C THR A 22 8.46 10.25 5.16
N THR A 23 7.60 9.24 5.33
CA THR A 23 8.02 7.83 5.19
C THR A 23 8.35 7.51 3.74
N THR A 24 7.61 8.05 2.78
CA THR A 24 7.89 7.92 1.34
C THR A 24 9.22 8.54 0.97
N GLU A 25 9.52 9.74 1.47
CA GLU A 25 10.79 10.41 1.23
C GLU A 25 11.96 9.56 1.78
N LYS A 26 11.86 9.06 3.00
CA LYS A 26 12.86 8.15 3.59
C LYS A 26 13.04 6.87 2.78
N ALA A 27 11.97 6.29 2.25
CA ALA A 27 12.07 5.11 1.38
C ALA A 27 12.79 5.44 0.06
N VAL A 28 12.46 6.58 -0.55
CA VAL A 28 13.12 7.08 -1.76
C VAL A 28 14.62 7.33 -1.53
N GLU A 29 14.96 7.99 -0.42
CA GLU A 29 16.36 8.23 -0.03
C GLU A 29 17.11 6.92 0.20
N TYR A 30 16.47 5.98 0.91
CA TYR A 30 17.03 4.65 1.14
C TYR A 30 17.33 3.92 -0.16
N VAL A 31 16.37 3.86 -1.10
CA VAL A 31 16.55 3.23 -2.40
C VAL A 31 17.71 3.88 -3.16
N LYS A 32 17.76 5.21 -3.22
CA LYS A 32 18.87 5.95 -3.89
C LYS A 32 20.22 5.61 -3.26
N LYS A 33 20.29 5.54 -1.93
CA LYS A 33 21.53 5.20 -1.21
C LYS A 33 21.99 3.77 -1.51
N GLN A 34 21.07 2.82 -1.69
CA GLN A 34 21.42 1.44 -2.01
C GLN A 34 22.00 1.28 -3.43
N ALA A 35 21.75 2.21 -4.34
CA ALA A 35 22.30 2.16 -5.71
C ALA A 35 23.81 2.11 -5.79
N SER A 36 24.52 2.66 -4.79
CA SER A 36 25.98 2.63 -4.68
C SER A 36 26.51 1.53 -3.76
N ASN A 37 25.65 0.63 -3.30
CA ASN A 37 26.02 -0.44 -2.38
C ASN A 37 26.11 -1.79 -3.13
N ASP A 38 27.20 -2.52 -2.91
CA ASP A 38 27.41 -3.86 -3.52
C ASP A 38 26.57 -4.96 -2.87
N LYS A 39 25.92 -4.66 -1.74
CA LYS A 39 25.07 -5.63 -1.04
C LYS A 39 23.61 -5.51 -1.45
N PRO A 40 22.88 -6.63 -1.58
CA PRO A 40 21.44 -6.58 -1.78
C PRO A 40 20.74 -5.93 -0.58
N PHE A 41 19.60 -5.32 -0.81
CA PHE A 41 18.76 -4.76 0.23
C PHE A 41 17.39 -5.44 0.30
N PHE A 42 16.78 -5.38 1.46
CA PHE A 42 15.37 -5.70 1.67
C PHE A 42 14.68 -4.48 2.28
N LEU A 43 13.61 -4.05 1.67
CA LEU A 43 12.77 -2.95 2.15
C LEU A 43 11.35 -3.44 2.36
N TYR A 44 10.92 -3.50 3.61
CA TYR A 44 9.51 -3.66 3.97
C TYR A 44 8.91 -2.29 4.24
N PHE A 45 8.06 -1.82 3.34
CA PHE A 45 7.42 -0.51 3.43
C PHE A 45 5.95 -0.66 3.78
N ALA A 46 5.62 -0.47 5.06
CA ALA A 46 4.28 -0.60 5.58
C ALA A 46 3.56 0.76 5.57
N PHE A 47 2.66 0.95 4.63
CA PHE A 47 1.79 2.13 4.62
C PHE A 47 0.79 2.09 5.77
N PRO A 48 0.56 3.19 6.49
CA PRO A 48 -0.57 3.31 7.40
C PRO A 48 -1.89 3.46 6.65
N SER A 49 -1.85 3.98 5.43
CA SER A 49 -3.00 4.17 4.54
C SER A 49 -3.41 2.88 3.81
N PRO A 50 -4.67 2.75 3.43
CA PRO A 50 -5.78 3.68 3.67
C PRO A 50 -6.54 3.41 4.97
N HIS A 51 -5.87 2.87 6.01
CA HIS A 51 -6.48 2.67 7.33
C HIS A 51 -6.84 4.01 7.98
N ALA A 52 -7.85 4.01 8.79
CA ALA A 52 -8.25 5.20 9.56
C ALA A 52 -7.18 5.61 10.60
N PRO A 53 -7.01 6.92 10.88
CA PRO A 53 -7.82 8.03 10.38
C PRO A 53 -7.61 8.27 8.88
N ILE A 54 -8.71 8.54 8.16
CA ILE A 54 -8.69 8.85 6.73
C ILE A 54 -8.37 10.34 6.59
N ILE A 55 -7.14 10.63 6.23
CA ILE A 55 -6.57 11.99 6.23
C ILE A 55 -5.68 12.21 5.00
N PRO A 56 -6.27 12.21 3.79
CA PRO A 56 -5.51 12.57 2.60
C PRO A 56 -4.96 13.99 2.74
N ASN A 57 -3.79 14.23 2.19
CA ASN A 57 -3.24 15.58 2.10
C ASN A 57 -4.04 16.43 1.10
N ASP A 58 -4.06 17.76 1.30
CA ASP A 58 -4.86 18.71 0.53
C ASP A 58 -4.67 18.59 -0.98
N GLU A 59 -3.46 18.24 -1.43
CA GLU A 59 -3.16 18.05 -2.85
C GLU A 59 -3.92 16.88 -3.49
N PHE A 60 -4.43 15.95 -2.69
CA PHE A 60 -5.19 14.78 -3.14
C PHE A 60 -6.70 14.94 -2.93
N ASP A 61 -7.16 15.96 -2.21
CA ASP A 61 -8.57 16.17 -1.87
C ASP A 61 -9.43 16.31 -3.13
N GLY A 62 -10.53 15.57 -3.17
CA GLY A 62 -11.50 15.56 -4.26
C GLY A 62 -11.04 14.91 -5.57
N LYS A 63 -9.89 14.24 -5.62
CA LYS A 63 -9.33 13.69 -6.87
C LYS A 63 -9.86 12.33 -7.27
N SER A 64 -10.32 11.53 -6.33
CA SER A 64 -10.70 10.13 -6.60
C SER A 64 -12.15 9.94 -7.05
N GLY A 65 -13.05 10.85 -6.71
CA GLY A 65 -14.50 10.65 -6.86
C GLY A 65 -15.13 9.68 -5.85
N ALA A 66 -14.34 9.01 -5.02
CA ALA A 66 -14.78 8.07 -3.97
C ALA A 66 -14.65 8.65 -2.56
N GLY A 67 -14.64 9.98 -2.45
CA GLY A 67 -14.49 10.72 -1.21
C GLY A 67 -13.13 10.57 -0.55
N PRO A 68 -12.97 11.02 0.71
CA PRO A 68 -11.66 11.08 1.37
C PRO A 68 -10.91 9.74 1.42
N TYR A 69 -11.62 8.63 1.44
CA TYR A 69 -10.98 7.30 1.38
C TYR A 69 -10.30 7.06 0.03
N GLY A 70 -11.00 7.35 -1.07
CA GLY A 70 -10.44 7.22 -2.41
C GLY A 70 -9.27 8.17 -2.62
N ASP A 71 -9.35 9.40 -2.09
CA ASP A 71 -8.27 10.38 -2.14
C ASP A 71 -7.03 9.89 -1.37
N PHE A 72 -7.24 9.22 -0.24
CA PHE A 72 -6.16 8.62 0.55
C PHE A 72 -5.53 7.39 -0.13
N VAL A 73 -6.32 6.63 -0.88
CA VAL A 73 -5.80 5.57 -1.77
C VAL A 73 -4.98 6.18 -2.91
N TYR A 74 -5.45 7.29 -3.47
CA TYR A 74 -4.74 8.00 -4.52
C TYR A 74 -3.37 8.52 -4.04
N GLU A 75 -3.29 9.09 -2.83
CA GLU A 75 -2.03 9.48 -2.19
C GLU A 75 -1.10 8.28 -1.97
N THR A 76 -1.66 7.14 -1.58
CA THR A 76 -0.89 5.89 -1.43
C THR A 76 -0.30 5.42 -2.75
N ASP A 77 -1.06 5.52 -3.84
CA ASP A 77 -0.61 5.18 -5.19
C ASP A 77 0.51 6.11 -5.66
N ASP A 78 0.38 7.43 -5.44
CA ASP A 78 1.46 8.40 -5.71
C ASP A 78 2.74 8.05 -4.97
N ALA A 79 2.64 7.72 -3.69
CA ALA A 79 3.79 7.31 -2.87
C ALA A 79 4.47 6.05 -3.43
N CYS A 80 3.69 5.05 -3.86
CA CYS A 80 4.21 3.87 -4.58
C CYS A 80 4.92 4.29 -5.87
N GLY A 81 4.31 5.16 -6.66
CA GLY A 81 4.88 5.70 -7.90
C GLY A 81 6.22 6.38 -7.68
N ARG A 82 6.36 7.16 -6.61
CA ARG A 82 7.62 7.83 -6.22
C ARG A 82 8.75 6.84 -5.90
N ILE A 83 8.44 5.76 -5.17
CA ILE A 83 9.41 4.70 -4.84
C ILE A 83 9.82 3.94 -6.10
N LEU A 84 8.88 3.56 -6.96
CA LEU A 84 9.15 2.90 -8.25
C LEU A 84 10.00 3.77 -9.18
N LYS A 85 9.71 5.07 -9.20
CA LYS A 85 10.52 6.07 -9.95
C LYS A 85 11.95 6.14 -9.42
N ALA A 86 12.14 6.10 -8.10
CA ALA A 86 13.48 6.08 -7.49
C ALA A 86 14.26 4.83 -7.89
N LEU A 87 13.65 3.64 -7.86
CA LEU A 87 14.25 2.40 -8.34
C LEU A 87 14.68 2.49 -9.81
N LYS A 88 13.83 3.07 -10.66
CA LYS A 88 14.15 3.24 -12.07
C LYS A 88 15.30 4.24 -12.29
N GLN A 89 15.27 5.38 -11.61
CA GLN A 89 16.27 6.44 -11.75
C GLN A 89 17.64 6.02 -11.21
N SER A 90 17.67 5.12 -10.23
CA SER A 90 18.91 4.57 -9.66
C SER A 90 19.43 3.32 -10.38
N GLY A 91 18.78 2.92 -11.49
CA GLY A 91 19.22 1.77 -12.29
C GLY A 91 18.94 0.40 -11.67
N GLN A 92 18.15 0.34 -10.59
CA GLN A 92 17.91 -0.89 -9.84
C GLN A 92 16.62 -1.62 -10.24
N ALA A 93 15.78 -1.00 -11.09
CA ALA A 93 14.44 -1.49 -11.40
C ALA A 93 14.41 -2.90 -12.05
N ASP A 94 15.47 -3.27 -12.76
CA ASP A 94 15.57 -4.55 -13.45
C ASP A 94 16.31 -5.62 -12.62
N ASN A 95 16.77 -5.25 -11.42
CA ASN A 95 17.37 -6.15 -10.44
C ASN A 95 16.67 -6.11 -9.07
N THR A 96 15.40 -5.70 -9.04
CA THR A 96 14.62 -5.60 -7.80
C THR A 96 13.28 -6.30 -7.99
N ILE A 97 12.96 -7.22 -7.08
CA ILE A 97 11.62 -7.78 -6.95
C ILE A 97 10.78 -6.76 -6.19
N VAL A 98 9.64 -6.39 -6.75
CA VAL A 98 8.67 -5.50 -6.10
C VAL A 98 7.39 -6.27 -5.85
N ILE A 99 6.93 -6.28 -4.61
CA ILE A 99 5.68 -6.91 -4.19
C ILE A 99 4.79 -5.82 -3.60
N PHE A 100 3.59 -5.65 -4.15
CA PHE A 100 2.54 -4.79 -3.60
C PHE A 100 1.38 -5.66 -3.14
N THR A 101 0.93 -5.46 -1.90
CA THR A 101 -0.20 -6.18 -1.32
C THR A 101 -0.82 -5.39 -0.17
N ALA A 102 -1.90 -5.90 0.40
CA ALA A 102 -2.53 -5.38 1.62
C ALA A 102 -2.65 -6.49 2.67
N ASP A 103 -2.80 -6.12 3.93
CA ASP A 103 -2.86 -7.06 5.07
C ASP A 103 -4.26 -7.71 5.21
N ASN A 104 -5.32 -6.99 4.82
CA ASN A 104 -6.71 -7.45 4.86
C ASN A 104 -7.61 -6.62 3.95
N GLY A 105 -8.82 -7.09 3.77
CA GLY A 105 -9.86 -6.35 3.06
C GLY A 105 -10.33 -5.08 3.78
N PRO A 106 -11.22 -4.30 3.15
CA PRO A 106 -11.66 -3.01 3.67
C PRO A 106 -12.48 -3.13 4.96
N GLU A 107 -12.47 -2.08 5.76
CA GLU A 107 -13.20 -1.99 7.02
C GLU A 107 -14.69 -1.64 6.79
N LYS A 108 -15.53 -1.82 7.81
CA LYS A 108 -17.01 -1.60 7.79
C LYS A 108 -17.47 -0.26 7.20
N TYR A 109 -16.62 0.73 7.14
CA TYR A 109 -16.92 2.02 6.51
C TYR A 109 -17.12 1.93 4.99
N ALA A 110 -16.78 0.78 4.37
CA ALA A 110 -17.06 0.51 2.96
C ALA A 110 -18.56 0.56 2.64
N TYR A 111 -19.43 0.11 3.55
CA TYR A 111 -20.89 0.22 3.36
C TYR A 111 -21.35 1.65 3.14
N LYS A 112 -20.86 2.59 3.97
CA LYS A 112 -21.21 4.01 3.82
C LYS A 112 -20.61 4.63 2.55
N ARG A 113 -19.44 4.16 2.11
CA ARG A 113 -18.85 4.61 0.84
C ARG A 113 -19.68 4.16 -0.35
N ASP A 114 -20.15 2.92 -0.32
CA ASP A 114 -21.03 2.37 -1.34
C ASP A 114 -22.31 3.21 -1.46
N GLU A 115 -23.00 3.44 -0.33
CA GLU A 115 -24.19 4.27 -0.28
C GLU A 115 -23.98 5.72 -0.75
N THR A 116 -22.80 6.29 -0.50
CA THR A 116 -22.55 7.74 -0.73
C THR A 116 -21.92 8.01 -2.09
N PHE A 117 -21.04 7.11 -2.56
CA PHE A 117 -20.19 7.33 -3.73
C PHE A 117 -20.34 6.22 -4.78
N ASP A 118 -21.26 5.28 -4.60
CA ASP A 118 -21.40 4.08 -5.46
C ASP A 118 -20.05 3.35 -5.62
N HIS A 119 -19.33 3.21 -4.49
CA HIS A 119 -17.99 2.63 -4.45
C HIS A 119 -17.91 1.50 -3.42
N TRP A 120 -18.03 0.25 -3.89
CA TRP A 120 -17.81 -0.93 -3.08
C TRP A 120 -16.33 -1.32 -3.04
N SER A 121 -15.65 -1.03 -1.93
CA SER A 121 -14.19 -1.17 -1.81
C SER A 121 -13.69 -2.63 -1.83
N ALA A 122 -14.57 -3.62 -1.77
CA ALA A 122 -14.24 -5.04 -1.87
C ALA A 122 -14.72 -5.68 -3.18
N GLU A 123 -15.20 -4.90 -4.15
CA GLU A 123 -15.72 -5.42 -5.42
C GLU A 123 -14.75 -6.37 -6.12
N PRO A 124 -15.23 -7.49 -6.66
CA PRO A 124 -16.61 -7.99 -6.69
C PRO A 124 -16.98 -8.88 -5.50
N PHE A 125 -16.19 -8.90 -4.44
CA PHE A 125 -16.30 -9.86 -3.36
C PHE A 125 -17.29 -9.44 -2.27
N ARG A 126 -17.95 -10.43 -1.69
CA ARG A 126 -18.77 -10.26 -0.49
C ARG A 126 -17.89 -10.16 0.75
N GLY A 127 -18.33 -9.38 1.72
CA GLY A 127 -17.71 -9.27 3.05
C GLY A 127 -16.62 -8.21 3.13
N LEU A 128 -16.11 -8.03 4.30
CA LEU A 128 -15.14 -7.00 4.68
C LEU A 128 -14.13 -7.59 5.67
N LYS A 129 -13.15 -6.80 6.09
CA LYS A 129 -12.24 -7.12 7.20
C LYS A 129 -13.01 -7.77 8.37
N ARG A 130 -12.50 -8.85 8.89
CA ARG A 130 -13.08 -9.74 9.93
C ARG A 130 -14.12 -10.74 9.45
N ASP A 131 -14.57 -10.65 8.22
CA ASP A 131 -15.45 -11.67 7.64
C ASP A 131 -14.63 -12.83 7.07
N ILE A 132 -15.27 -14.02 7.07
CA ILE A 132 -14.70 -15.21 6.41
C ILE A 132 -14.88 -15.21 4.89
N TYR A 133 -15.63 -14.23 4.36
CA TYR A 133 -15.87 -14.07 2.92
C TYR A 133 -14.67 -13.46 2.22
N GLU A 134 -14.58 -13.65 0.92
CA GLU A 134 -13.47 -13.17 0.06
C GLU A 134 -13.13 -11.69 0.28
N GLY A 135 -14.12 -10.81 0.42
CA GLY A 135 -13.88 -9.39 0.66
C GLY A 135 -13.10 -9.06 1.95
N GLY A 136 -12.98 -10.02 2.87
CA GLY A 136 -12.20 -9.85 4.10
C GLY A 136 -10.71 -10.15 3.97
N HIS A 137 -10.33 -10.98 3.00
CA HIS A 137 -8.96 -11.52 2.89
C HIS A 137 -8.44 -11.70 1.47
N HIS A 138 -9.28 -11.58 0.44
CA HIS A 138 -8.84 -11.56 -0.95
C HIS A 138 -8.31 -10.17 -1.29
N VAL A 139 -7.06 -9.94 -0.96
CA VAL A 139 -6.38 -8.66 -1.14
C VAL A 139 -5.64 -8.60 -2.48
N PRO A 140 -5.39 -7.40 -3.03
CA PRO A 140 -4.56 -7.27 -4.23
C PRO A 140 -3.16 -7.82 -3.97
N LEU A 141 -2.61 -8.52 -4.98
CA LEU A 141 -1.23 -8.95 -5.01
C LEU A 141 -0.65 -8.67 -6.39
N ILE A 142 0.33 -7.80 -6.44
CA ILE A 142 1.06 -7.45 -7.66
C ILE A 142 2.54 -7.75 -7.45
N ILE A 143 3.12 -8.58 -8.32
CA ILE A 143 4.54 -8.94 -8.26
C ILE A 143 5.22 -8.55 -9.57
N LYS A 144 6.18 -7.64 -9.48
CA LYS A 144 7.16 -7.41 -10.53
C LYS A 144 8.44 -8.15 -10.18
N TRP A 145 8.78 -9.16 -10.97
CA TRP A 145 10.01 -9.94 -10.81
C TRP A 145 10.73 -10.02 -12.14
N PRO A 146 11.73 -9.17 -12.36
CA PRO A 146 12.44 -9.11 -13.63
C PRO A 146 13.01 -10.47 -14.05
N GLY A 147 12.79 -10.84 -15.31
CA GLY A 147 13.20 -12.12 -15.84
C GLY A 147 12.31 -13.33 -15.46
N VAL A 148 11.38 -13.19 -14.53
CA VAL A 148 10.50 -14.28 -14.06
C VAL A 148 9.04 -13.99 -14.37
N THR A 149 8.51 -12.82 -13.98
CA THR A 149 7.11 -12.46 -14.26
C THR A 149 6.99 -11.71 -15.58
N LYS A 150 5.99 -12.11 -16.39
CA LYS A 150 5.67 -11.39 -17.64
C LYS A 150 4.78 -10.19 -17.33
N ALA A 151 5.13 -9.03 -17.85
CA ALA A 151 4.31 -7.82 -17.71
C ALA A 151 2.89 -8.04 -18.27
N GLY A 152 1.88 -7.59 -17.51
CA GLY A 152 0.47 -7.72 -17.87
C GLY A 152 -0.11 -9.14 -17.76
N SER A 153 0.65 -10.11 -17.21
CA SER A 153 0.11 -11.44 -16.95
C SER A 153 -0.71 -11.47 -15.65
N THR A 154 -1.68 -12.37 -15.61
CA THR A 154 -2.48 -12.68 -14.42
C THR A 154 -2.24 -14.12 -13.97
N CYS A 155 -2.50 -14.41 -12.70
CA CYS A 155 -2.37 -15.74 -12.11
C CYS A 155 -3.57 -16.00 -11.19
N ASP A 156 -4.32 -17.05 -11.46
CA ASP A 156 -5.52 -17.43 -10.70
C ASP A 156 -5.21 -18.46 -9.59
N LYS A 157 -3.92 -18.72 -9.32
CA LYS A 157 -3.54 -19.63 -8.24
C LYS A 157 -3.71 -18.96 -6.89
N LEU A 158 -4.18 -19.73 -5.91
CA LEU A 158 -4.22 -19.28 -4.53
C LEU A 158 -2.79 -19.06 -4.00
N VAL A 159 -2.55 -17.88 -3.47
CA VAL A 159 -1.29 -17.46 -2.85
C VAL A 159 -1.58 -16.89 -1.47
N SER A 160 -0.75 -17.18 -0.50
CA SER A 160 -0.83 -16.59 0.83
C SER A 160 0.43 -15.77 1.15
N GLN A 161 0.26 -14.72 1.95
CA GLN A 161 1.40 -13.89 2.37
C GLN A 161 2.45 -14.67 3.18
N ILE A 162 2.08 -15.78 3.82
CA ILE A 162 3.03 -16.66 4.49
C ILE A 162 4.04 -17.32 3.52
N ASP A 163 3.71 -17.39 2.23
CA ASP A 163 4.57 -17.94 1.20
C ASP A 163 5.75 -17.02 0.86
N PHE A 164 5.64 -15.71 1.15
CA PHE A 164 6.65 -14.72 0.78
C PHE A 164 7.99 -15.00 1.45
N MET A 165 8.00 -15.31 2.74
CA MET A 165 9.26 -15.57 3.46
C MET A 165 10.00 -16.77 2.86
N GLY A 166 9.30 -17.89 2.63
CA GLY A 166 9.89 -19.08 2.01
C GLY A 166 10.38 -18.82 0.59
N THR A 167 9.61 -18.05 -0.18
CA THR A 167 9.97 -17.66 -1.54
C THR A 167 11.23 -16.79 -1.56
N ILE A 168 11.29 -15.74 -0.75
CA ILE A 168 12.46 -14.85 -0.67
C ILE A 168 13.70 -15.59 -0.16
N ALA A 169 13.54 -16.47 0.82
CA ALA A 169 14.66 -17.23 1.39
C ALA A 169 15.21 -18.33 0.47
N SER A 170 14.53 -18.63 -0.64
CA SER A 170 14.99 -19.61 -1.63
C SER A 170 15.99 -19.05 -2.66
N PHE A 171 16.28 -17.77 -2.61
CA PHE A 171 17.26 -17.04 -3.44
C PHE A 171 18.50 -16.68 -2.65
#